data_6076fb09be5d0f95d95754b622e39208
#
_entry.id   6076fb09be5d0f95d95754b622e39208
#
_cell.length_a   1.000
_cell.length_b   1.000
_cell.length_c   1.000
_cell.angle_alpha   90.00
_cell.angle_beta   90.00
_cell.angle_gamma   90.00
#
_symmetry.space_group_name_H-M   'P 1'
#
loop_
_entity.id
_entity.type
_entity.pdbx_description
1 polymer ?
#
loop_
_entity_poly.entity_id
_entity_poly.type
_entity_poly.pdbx_seq_one_letter_code
_entity_poly.pdbx_strand_id
1 'polypeptide(L)'
;HQIKQISAQTGIPEPTDWYGTLLRLPDVTTRTEMEELTEEEWEAAKSAILQAIGHLVDFRKQEGAALQKKFTEKVDNIQALLASIEPYEKARVEKIRASIVSGLEQIPSVNYDKNRLEQELIYYIEKLDISEEKQRLTNHLKYFRETMNEEGHGVGKKLGFIAQEMGREINTTGSKSNQAEMQNIVVKMKDELEQIKEQVLNAL
;
A
#
# COMPACT_ATOMS: atom_id res chain seq x y z
N HIS A 1 29.58 -3.47 58.26
CA HIS A 1 30.88 -4.12 57.98
C HIS A 1 31.81 -3.17 57.22
N GLN A 2 31.36 -2.54 56.12
CA GLN A 2 32.14 -1.61 55.28
C GLN A 2 32.68 -0.40 56.06
N ILE A 3 31.87 0.23 56.94
CA ILE A 3 32.34 1.37 57.74
C ILE A 3 33.48 0.97 58.67
N LYS A 4 33.43 -0.22 59.30
CA LYS A 4 34.52 -0.75 60.10
C LYS A 4 35.80 -1.03 59.30
N GLN A 5 35.65 -1.51 58.05
CA GLN A 5 36.81 -1.70 57.17
C GLN A 5 37.43 -0.36 56.76
N ILE A 6 36.63 0.65 56.44
CA ILE A 6 37.12 2.00 56.13
C ILE A 6 37.87 2.58 57.34
N SER A 7 37.30 2.48 58.55
CA SER A 7 37.95 2.92 59.75
C SER A 7 39.30 2.25 59.98
N ALA A 8 39.39 0.94 59.79
CA ALA A 8 40.65 0.19 59.90
C ALA A 8 41.69 0.56 58.87
N GLN A 9 41.27 0.88 57.65
CA GLN A 9 42.18 1.22 56.54
C GLN A 9 42.65 2.68 56.60
N THR A 10 41.77 3.59 57.02
CA THR A 10 42.05 5.02 56.97
C THR A 10 42.55 5.61 58.30
N GLY A 11 42.44 4.88 59.40
CA GLY A 11 42.73 5.37 60.73
C GLY A 11 41.68 6.34 61.29
N ILE A 12 40.57 6.56 60.63
CA ILE A 12 39.45 7.39 61.08
C ILE A 12 38.70 6.59 62.15
N PRO A 13 38.42 7.16 63.36
CA PRO A 13 37.73 6.43 64.43
C PRO A 13 36.30 6.03 63.98
N GLU A 14 35.84 4.86 64.45
CA GLU A 14 34.48 4.41 64.26
C GLU A 14 33.47 5.44 64.77
N PRO A 15 32.28 5.60 64.16
CA PRO A 15 31.28 6.55 64.62
C PRO A 15 30.75 6.14 66.00
N THR A 16 30.60 7.08 66.89
CA THR A 16 30.00 6.88 68.24
C THR A 16 28.48 6.67 68.16
N ASP A 17 27.81 7.33 67.24
CA ASP A 17 26.40 7.13 66.89
C ASP A 17 26.24 6.32 65.62
N TRP A 18 26.15 5.02 65.76
CA TRP A 18 25.95 4.08 64.65
C TRP A 18 24.56 4.23 63.99
N TYR A 19 23.50 4.47 64.82
CA TYR A 19 22.15 4.62 64.29
C TYR A 19 22.01 5.87 63.42
N GLY A 20 22.46 7.00 63.91
CA GLY A 20 22.43 8.23 63.15
C GLY A 20 23.29 8.17 61.88
N THR A 21 24.44 7.48 61.94
CA THR A 21 25.31 7.29 60.77
C THR A 21 24.67 6.39 59.74
N LEU A 22 24.09 5.25 60.11
CA LEU A 22 23.44 4.31 59.20
C LEU A 22 22.18 4.89 58.56
N LEU A 23 21.34 5.60 59.33
CA LEU A 23 20.11 6.21 58.81
C LEU A 23 20.34 7.38 57.86
N ARG A 24 21.54 7.97 57.85
CA ARG A 24 21.93 9.02 56.87
C ARG A 24 22.48 8.46 55.57
N LEU A 25 22.81 7.18 55.51
CA LEU A 25 23.24 6.55 54.29
C LEU A 25 22.04 6.33 53.35
N PRO A 26 22.16 6.60 52.06
CA PRO A 26 21.08 6.34 51.12
C PRO A 26 20.76 4.85 51.12
N ASP A 27 19.52 4.52 50.97
CA ASP A 27 18.98 3.16 50.77
C ASP A 27 19.15 2.16 51.95
N VAL A 28 19.63 2.59 53.11
CA VAL A 28 19.75 1.71 54.28
C VAL A 28 18.39 1.31 54.87
N THR A 29 17.38 2.14 54.68
CA THR A 29 16.00 1.88 55.14
C THR A 29 15.03 1.60 54.00
N THR A 30 15.49 1.66 52.74
CA THR A 30 14.66 1.28 51.61
C THR A 30 14.59 -0.24 51.55
N ARG A 31 13.41 -0.74 51.83
CA ARG A 31 13.08 -2.15 51.65
C ARG A 31 12.89 -2.40 50.15
N THR A 32 13.98 -2.61 49.42
CA THR A 32 13.93 -3.12 48.07
C THR A 32 13.83 -4.64 48.18
N GLU A 33 12.69 -5.14 48.61
CA GLU A 33 12.33 -6.50 48.27
C GLU A 33 12.06 -6.46 46.76
N MET A 34 13.04 -6.81 45.93
CA MET A 34 12.78 -7.26 44.60
C MET A 34 12.00 -8.57 44.77
N GLU A 35 10.69 -8.51 44.53
CA GLU A 35 9.93 -9.73 44.34
C GLU A 35 10.47 -10.39 43.05
N GLU A 36 11.30 -11.40 43.22
CA GLU A 36 11.73 -12.25 42.14
C GLU A 36 10.56 -13.19 41.83
N LEU A 37 10.13 -13.22 40.55
CA LEU A 37 9.16 -14.17 40.08
C LEU A 37 9.65 -15.59 40.31
N THR A 38 8.81 -16.42 40.86
CA THR A 38 9.09 -17.86 40.95
C THR A 38 9.10 -18.49 39.55
N GLU A 39 9.81 -19.60 39.40
CA GLU A 39 9.86 -20.31 38.10
C GLU A 39 8.44 -20.72 37.63
N GLU A 40 7.56 -21.09 38.55
CA GLU A 40 6.16 -21.44 38.23
C GLU A 40 5.37 -20.23 37.70
N GLU A 41 5.52 -19.08 38.31
CA GLU A 41 4.89 -17.82 37.87
C GLU A 41 5.43 -17.37 36.52
N TRP A 42 6.75 -17.54 36.30
CA TRP A 42 7.37 -17.24 35.02
C TRP A 42 6.84 -18.15 33.87
N GLU A 43 6.78 -19.48 34.08
CA GLU A 43 6.24 -20.40 33.08
C GLU A 43 4.74 -20.16 32.82
N ALA A 44 3.96 -19.81 33.82
CA ALA A 44 2.57 -19.40 33.66
C ALA A 44 2.44 -18.14 32.80
N ALA A 45 3.24 -17.11 33.09
CA ALA A 45 3.26 -15.87 32.31
C ALA A 45 3.71 -16.11 30.87
N LYS A 46 4.76 -16.87 30.64
CA LYS A 46 5.28 -17.28 29.33
C LYS A 46 4.24 -18.03 28.51
N SER A 47 3.54 -18.99 29.14
CA SER A 47 2.45 -19.73 28.50
C SER A 47 1.32 -18.80 28.04
N ALA A 48 0.89 -17.86 28.88
CA ALA A 48 -0.14 -16.88 28.54
C ALA A 48 0.29 -15.96 27.38
N ILE A 49 1.56 -15.51 27.38
CA ILE A 49 2.13 -14.70 26.30
C ILE A 49 2.15 -15.47 24.98
N LEU A 50 2.62 -16.71 24.99
CA LEU A 50 2.67 -17.56 23.78
C LEU A 50 1.27 -17.84 23.24
N GLN A 51 0.28 -18.06 24.11
CA GLN A 51 -1.10 -18.22 23.70
C GLN A 51 -1.67 -16.94 23.04
N ALA A 52 -1.42 -15.79 23.64
CA ALA A 52 -1.84 -14.50 23.08
C ALA A 52 -1.21 -14.23 21.69
N ILE A 53 0.09 -14.53 21.54
CA ILE A 53 0.78 -14.45 20.24
C ILE A 53 0.15 -15.42 19.24
N GLY A 54 -0.17 -16.64 19.64
CA GLY A 54 -0.85 -17.62 18.80
C GLY A 54 -2.19 -17.09 18.27
N HIS A 55 -3.03 -16.58 19.15
CA HIS A 55 -4.32 -15.97 18.75
C HIS A 55 -4.14 -14.79 17.80
N LEU A 56 -3.14 -13.93 18.04
CA LEU A 56 -2.84 -12.81 17.14
C LEU A 56 -2.40 -13.28 15.75
N VAL A 57 -1.56 -14.31 15.68
CA VAL A 57 -1.11 -14.89 14.41
C VAL A 57 -2.28 -15.48 13.63
N ASP A 58 -3.18 -16.21 14.30
CA ASP A 58 -4.35 -16.81 13.65
C ASP A 58 -5.33 -15.73 13.16
N PHE A 59 -5.56 -14.70 13.95
CA PHE A 59 -6.35 -13.54 13.53
C PHE A 59 -5.76 -12.88 12.28
N ARG A 60 -4.45 -12.61 12.27
CA ARG A 60 -3.77 -12.00 11.11
C ARG A 60 -3.83 -12.86 9.86
N LYS A 61 -3.75 -14.18 9.99
CA LYS A 61 -3.91 -15.11 8.86
C LYS A 61 -5.33 -15.05 8.27
N GLN A 62 -6.36 -14.98 9.10
CA GLN A 62 -7.75 -14.86 8.65
C GLN A 62 -7.99 -13.53 7.93
N GLU A 63 -7.54 -12.42 8.51
CA GLU A 63 -7.61 -11.09 7.89
C GLU A 63 -6.86 -11.03 6.55
N GLY A 64 -5.65 -11.58 6.51
CA GLY A 64 -4.85 -11.65 5.29
C GLY A 64 -5.53 -12.44 4.17
N ALA A 65 -6.13 -13.60 4.48
CA ALA A 65 -6.87 -14.39 3.51
C ALA A 65 -8.12 -13.67 2.97
N ALA A 66 -8.86 -12.97 3.84
CA ALA A 66 -10.00 -12.14 3.44
C ALA A 66 -9.58 -10.99 2.52
N LEU A 67 -8.47 -10.33 2.86
CA LEU A 67 -7.89 -9.24 2.07
C LEU A 67 -7.39 -9.71 0.71
N GLN A 68 -6.71 -10.85 0.64
CA GLN A 68 -6.25 -11.46 -0.61
C GLN A 68 -7.42 -11.76 -1.56
N LYS A 69 -8.52 -12.33 -1.03
CA LYS A 69 -9.73 -12.58 -1.81
C LYS A 69 -10.32 -11.28 -2.38
N LYS A 70 -10.40 -10.24 -1.56
CA LYS A 70 -10.91 -8.93 -1.97
C LYS A 70 -10.04 -8.30 -3.04
N PHE A 71 -8.71 -8.33 -2.90
CA PHE A 71 -7.80 -7.81 -3.91
C PHE A 71 -7.91 -8.58 -5.23
N THR A 72 -8.00 -9.90 -5.18
CA THR A 72 -8.17 -10.72 -6.38
C THR A 72 -9.44 -10.30 -7.14
N GLU A 73 -10.58 -10.18 -6.45
CA GLU A 73 -11.83 -9.71 -7.04
C GLU A 73 -11.67 -8.33 -7.73
N LYS A 74 -11.06 -7.36 -7.05
CA LYS A 74 -10.88 -6.02 -7.58
C LYS A 74 -9.95 -5.97 -8.79
N VAL A 75 -8.86 -6.71 -8.74
CA VAL A 75 -7.93 -6.84 -9.87
C VAL A 75 -8.59 -7.51 -11.08
N ASP A 76 -9.42 -8.53 -10.85
CA ASP A 76 -10.18 -9.20 -11.90
C ASP A 76 -11.24 -8.27 -12.53
N ASN A 77 -11.91 -7.46 -11.70
CA ASN A 77 -12.86 -6.44 -12.17
C ASN A 77 -12.15 -5.39 -13.06
N ILE A 78 -10.99 -4.88 -12.65
CA ILE A 78 -10.20 -3.93 -13.48
C ILE A 78 -9.79 -4.60 -14.80
N GLN A 79 -9.36 -5.85 -14.77
CA GLN A 79 -8.98 -6.60 -15.97
C GLN A 79 -10.17 -6.75 -16.94
N ALA A 80 -11.35 -7.08 -16.43
CA ALA A 80 -12.57 -7.22 -17.23
C ALA A 80 -13.02 -5.87 -17.81
N LEU A 81 -12.96 -4.81 -17.02
CA LEU A 81 -13.25 -3.44 -17.47
C LEU A 81 -12.27 -3.00 -18.56
N LEU A 82 -10.97 -3.28 -18.41
CA LEU A 82 -9.96 -2.99 -19.42
C LEU A 82 -10.27 -3.69 -20.75
N ALA A 83 -10.62 -4.96 -20.72
CA ALA A 83 -11.01 -5.73 -21.89
C ALA A 83 -12.27 -5.16 -22.56
N SER A 84 -13.20 -4.59 -21.80
CA SER A 84 -14.44 -4.00 -22.33
C SER A 84 -14.24 -2.70 -23.11
N ILE A 85 -13.03 -2.13 -23.13
CA ILE A 85 -12.70 -0.92 -23.90
C ILE A 85 -12.56 -1.22 -25.40
N GLU A 86 -12.14 -2.42 -25.79
CA GLU A 86 -11.76 -2.77 -27.15
C GLU A 86 -12.83 -2.44 -28.23
N PRO A 87 -14.13 -2.72 -28.05
CA PRO A 87 -15.15 -2.36 -29.04
C PRO A 87 -15.24 -0.86 -29.34
N TYR A 88 -15.04 -0.05 -28.32
CA TYR A 88 -15.11 1.42 -28.42
C TYR A 88 -13.87 2.01 -29.10
N GLU A 89 -12.71 1.40 -28.90
CA GLU A 89 -11.46 1.78 -29.55
C GLU A 89 -11.55 1.69 -31.08
N LYS A 90 -12.07 0.56 -31.60
CA LYS A 90 -12.25 0.33 -33.04
C LYS A 90 -13.21 1.34 -33.67
N ALA A 91 -14.33 1.66 -33.01
CA ALA A 91 -15.31 2.60 -33.54
C ALA A 91 -14.84 4.08 -33.44
N ARG A 92 -13.84 4.38 -32.64
CA ARG A 92 -13.40 5.75 -32.37
C ARG A 92 -12.77 6.42 -33.57
N VAL A 93 -11.91 5.71 -34.31
CA VAL A 93 -11.19 6.25 -35.47
C VAL A 93 -12.19 6.70 -36.55
N GLU A 94 -13.21 5.90 -36.81
CA GLU A 94 -14.23 6.24 -37.79
C GLU A 94 -15.09 7.44 -37.35
N LYS A 95 -15.44 7.50 -36.05
CA LYS A 95 -16.15 8.65 -35.49
C LYS A 95 -15.36 9.94 -35.60
N ILE A 96 -14.05 9.90 -35.30
CA ILE A 96 -13.18 11.07 -35.42
C ILE A 96 -13.10 11.54 -36.86
N ARG A 97 -12.90 10.60 -37.82
CA ARG A 97 -12.87 10.90 -39.27
C ARG A 97 -14.17 11.56 -39.72
N ALA A 98 -15.31 10.97 -39.37
CA ALA A 98 -16.61 11.50 -39.70
C ALA A 98 -16.86 12.90 -39.12
N SER A 99 -16.46 13.12 -37.86
CA SER A 99 -16.60 14.41 -37.19
C SER A 99 -15.74 15.52 -37.84
N ILE A 100 -14.50 15.19 -38.23
CA ILE A 100 -13.60 16.16 -38.89
C ILE A 100 -14.15 16.48 -40.29
N VAL A 101 -14.54 15.49 -41.06
CA VAL A 101 -15.10 15.67 -42.42
C VAL A 101 -16.37 16.52 -42.34
N SER A 102 -17.32 16.16 -41.47
CA SER A 102 -18.55 16.94 -41.28
C SER A 102 -18.30 18.38 -40.85
N GLY A 103 -17.29 18.61 -40.00
CA GLY A 103 -16.89 19.97 -39.59
C GLY A 103 -16.32 20.77 -40.78
N LEU A 104 -15.54 20.15 -41.65
CA LEU A 104 -15.00 20.79 -42.84
C LEU A 104 -16.10 21.12 -43.87
N GLU A 105 -17.07 20.27 -44.03
CA GLU A 105 -18.22 20.48 -44.94
C GLU A 105 -19.11 21.63 -44.52
N GLN A 106 -19.15 21.97 -43.23
CA GLN A 106 -19.92 23.12 -42.73
C GLN A 106 -19.25 24.49 -42.97
N ILE A 107 -18.00 24.52 -43.43
CA ILE A 107 -17.29 25.76 -43.74
C ILE A 107 -17.49 26.10 -45.23
N PRO A 108 -18.24 27.17 -45.57
CA PRO A 108 -18.46 27.54 -46.97
C PRO A 108 -17.13 27.84 -47.64
N SER A 109 -16.93 27.30 -48.85
CA SER A 109 -15.80 27.54 -49.75
C SER A 109 -14.44 26.93 -49.35
N VAL A 110 -14.41 25.96 -48.42
CA VAL A 110 -13.16 25.27 -48.08
C VAL A 110 -12.93 24.12 -49.03
N ASN A 111 -11.97 24.29 -49.95
CA ASN A 111 -11.39 23.19 -50.69
C ASN A 111 -10.23 22.61 -49.86
N TYR A 112 -10.48 21.53 -49.10
CA TYR A 112 -9.44 20.93 -48.26
C TYR A 112 -8.62 19.92 -49.00
N ASP A 113 -7.31 19.89 -48.75
CA ASP A 113 -6.39 18.88 -49.25
C ASP A 113 -6.61 17.55 -48.50
N LYS A 114 -7.00 16.51 -49.26
CA LYS A 114 -7.23 15.16 -48.72
C LYS A 114 -5.98 14.58 -48.05
N ASN A 115 -4.80 14.82 -48.63
CA ASN A 115 -3.55 14.32 -48.08
C ASN A 115 -3.25 14.96 -46.71
N ARG A 116 -3.53 16.24 -46.55
CA ARG A 116 -3.39 16.96 -45.27
C ARG A 116 -4.41 16.45 -44.25
N LEU A 117 -5.63 16.17 -44.64
CA LEU A 117 -6.63 15.57 -43.76
C LEU A 117 -6.18 14.20 -43.25
N GLU A 118 -5.60 13.35 -44.10
CA GLU A 118 -5.09 12.04 -43.70
C GLU A 118 -3.90 12.16 -42.74
N GLN A 119 -2.99 13.10 -42.97
CA GLN A 119 -1.89 13.36 -42.03
C GLN A 119 -2.38 13.81 -40.66
N GLU A 120 -3.34 14.73 -40.60
CA GLU A 120 -3.95 15.16 -39.34
C GLU A 120 -4.70 13.99 -38.66
N LEU A 121 -5.38 13.15 -39.39
CA LEU A 121 -6.04 11.95 -38.87
C LEU A 121 -5.03 10.98 -38.22
N ILE A 122 -3.89 10.72 -38.89
CA ILE A 122 -2.83 9.89 -38.33
C ILE A 122 -2.33 10.48 -37.03
N TYR A 123 -2.06 11.80 -36.96
CA TYR A 123 -1.64 12.49 -35.74
C TYR A 123 -2.66 12.32 -34.61
N TYR A 124 -3.97 12.45 -34.88
CA TYR A 124 -5.01 12.26 -33.88
C TYR A 124 -5.13 10.79 -33.43
N ILE A 125 -4.97 9.84 -34.35
CA ILE A 125 -4.97 8.40 -34.01
C ILE A 125 -3.82 8.09 -33.06
N GLU A 126 -2.60 8.55 -33.36
CA GLU A 126 -1.42 8.34 -32.51
C GLU A 126 -1.57 9.03 -31.15
N LYS A 127 -2.06 10.27 -31.13
CA LYS A 127 -2.28 11.03 -29.90
C LYS A 127 -3.29 10.38 -28.95
N LEU A 128 -4.28 9.69 -29.51
CA LEU A 128 -5.35 9.03 -28.75
C LEU A 128 -5.11 7.54 -28.57
N ASP A 129 -4.00 7.00 -29.08
CA ASP A 129 -3.66 5.59 -28.89
C ASP A 129 -3.45 5.27 -27.41
N ILE A 130 -4.08 4.19 -26.94
CA ILE A 130 -4.00 3.69 -25.57
C ILE A 130 -3.39 2.28 -25.48
N SER A 131 -2.80 1.80 -26.56
CA SER A 131 -2.24 0.44 -26.64
C SER A 131 -1.15 0.24 -25.61
N GLU A 132 -0.31 1.24 -25.37
CA GLU A 132 0.77 1.21 -24.39
C GLU A 132 0.21 1.16 -22.97
N GLU A 133 -0.76 2.01 -22.64
CA GLU A 133 -1.42 2.05 -21.32
C GLU A 133 -2.12 0.73 -21.01
N LYS A 134 -2.80 0.13 -21.98
CA LYS A 134 -3.43 -1.19 -21.86
C LYS A 134 -2.40 -2.28 -21.54
N GLN A 135 -1.28 -2.29 -22.26
CA GLN A 135 -0.22 -3.26 -22.05
C GLN A 135 0.43 -3.08 -20.68
N ARG A 136 0.75 -1.84 -20.29
CA ARG A 136 1.34 -1.53 -18.99
C ARG A 136 0.38 -1.88 -17.86
N LEU A 137 -0.90 -1.49 -17.95
CA LEU A 137 -1.88 -1.84 -16.94
C LEU A 137 -2.04 -3.36 -16.80
N THR A 138 -2.07 -4.09 -17.90
CA THR A 138 -2.11 -5.56 -17.88
C THR A 138 -0.89 -6.15 -17.14
N ASN A 139 0.30 -5.62 -17.39
CA ASN A 139 1.52 -6.04 -16.71
C ASN A 139 1.47 -5.72 -15.22
N HIS A 140 0.98 -4.54 -14.83
CA HIS A 140 0.84 -4.16 -13.43
C HIS A 140 -0.19 -5.02 -12.69
N LEU A 141 -1.32 -5.35 -13.32
CA LEU A 141 -2.32 -6.26 -12.77
C LEU A 141 -1.74 -7.67 -12.53
N LYS A 142 -0.95 -8.17 -13.48
CA LYS A 142 -0.23 -9.44 -13.33
C LYS A 142 0.76 -9.37 -12.17
N TYR A 143 1.60 -8.33 -12.14
CA TYR A 143 2.61 -8.15 -11.11
C TYR A 143 1.99 -7.96 -9.72
N PHE A 144 0.83 -7.31 -9.63
CA PHE A 144 0.09 -7.20 -8.37
C PHE A 144 -0.34 -8.59 -7.84
N ARG A 145 -0.86 -9.46 -8.72
CA ARG A 145 -1.23 -10.85 -8.35
C ARG A 145 -0.01 -11.67 -7.90
N GLU A 146 1.11 -11.54 -8.59
CA GLU A 146 2.36 -12.21 -8.22
C GLU A 146 2.85 -11.74 -6.86
N THR A 147 2.87 -10.43 -6.64
CA THR A 147 3.31 -9.82 -5.37
C THR A 147 2.42 -10.19 -4.18
N MET A 148 1.09 -10.36 -4.37
CA MET A 148 0.20 -10.84 -3.31
C MET A 148 0.58 -12.22 -2.76
N ASN A 149 1.27 -13.03 -3.55
CA ASN A 149 1.67 -14.39 -3.18
C ASN A 149 3.15 -14.46 -2.74
N GLU A 150 3.86 -13.33 -2.67
CA GLU A 150 5.23 -13.30 -2.17
C GLU A 150 5.24 -13.46 -0.64
N GLU A 151 6.23 -14.22 -0.14
CA GLU A 151 6.50 -14.32 1.29
C GLU A 151 7.49 -13.24 1.71
N GLY A 152 7.27 -12.62 2.87
CA GLY A 152 8.22 -11.68 3.45
C GLY A 152 7.60 -10.40 4.00
N HIS A 153 8.47 -9.51 4.51
CA HIS A 153 8.05 -8.21 5.05
C HIS A 153 7.97 -7.15 3.94
N GLY A 154 6.99 -6.26 4.05
CA GLY A 154 6.86 -5.10 3.16
C GLY A 154 6.08 -5.34 1.88
N VAL A 155 5.40 -6.48 1.76
CA VAL A 155 4.51 -6.81 0.63
C VAL A 155 3.45 -5.72 0.42
N GLY A 156 2.82 -5.24 1.50
CA GLY A 156 1.82 -4.17 1.42
C GLY A 156 2.37 -2.87 0.80
N LYS A 157 3.59 -2.47 1.17
CA LYS A 157 4.23 -1.29 0.57
C LYS A 157 4.48 -1.48 -0.93
N LYS A 158 4.94 -2.66 -1.34
CA LYS A 158 5.16 -3.01 -2.75
C LYS A 158 3.85 -3.00 -3.54
N LEU A 159 2.78 -3.60 -3.01
CA LEU A 159 1.44 -3.55 -3.57
C LEU A 159 0.93 -2.10 -3.72
N GLY A 160 1.21 -1.23 -2.74
CA GLY A 160 0.88 0.19 -2.80
C GLY A 160 1.55 0.90 -3.96
N PHE A 161 2.83 0.65 -4.22
CA PHE A 161 3.52 1.21 -5.38
C PHE A 161 2.94 0.69 -6.71
N ILE A 162 2.64 -0.60 -6.80
CA ILE A 162 2.02 -1.17 -8.01
C ILE A 162 0.64 -0.54 -8.24
N ALA A 163 -0.17 -0.36 -7.19
CA ALA A 163 -1.47 0.30 -7.29
C ALA A 163 -1.37 1.78 -7.74
N GLN A 164 -0.29 2.48 -7.38
CA GLN A 164 -0.03 3.82 -7.90
C GLN A 164 0.25 3.81 -9.41
N GLU A 165 1.09 2.87 -9.88
CA GLU A 165 1.38 2.73 -11.32
C GLU A 165 0.11 2.34 -12.10
N MET A 166 -0.70 1.40 -11.58
CA MET A 166 -2.02 1.10 -12.16
C MET A 166 -2.88 2.37 -12.31
N GLY A 167 -2.86 3.23 -11.29
CA GLY A 167 -3.59 4.50 -11.31
C GLY A 167 -3.09 5.47 -12.38
N ARG A 168 -1.80 5.50 -12.64
CA ARG A 168 -1.22 6.30 -13.74
C ARG A 168 -1.75 5.85 -15.09
N GLU A 169 -1.71 4.54 -15.36
CA GLU A 169 -2.17 4.00 -16.65
C GLU A 169 -3.68 4.20 -16.84
N ILE A 170 -4.49 4.01 -15.80
CA ILE A 170 -5.93 4.29 -15.84
C ILE A 170 -6.21 5.78 -16.07
N ASN A 171 -5.46 6.67 -15.44
CA ASN A 171 -5.62 8.13 -15.65
C ASN A 171 -5.26 8.54 -17.08
N THR A 172 -4.15 8.02 -17.63
CA THR A 172 -3.72 8.30 -18.99
C THR A 172 -4.73 7.75 -19.99
N THR A 173 -5.22 6.52 -19.79
CA THR A 173 -6.33 5.97 -20.58
C THR A 173 -7.54 6.90 -20.56
N GLY A 174 -7.91 7.43 -19.40
CA GLY A 174 -9.02 8.38 -19.27
C GLY A 174 -8.78 9.69 -20.02
N SER A 175 -7.59 10.27 -19.94
CA SER A 175 -7.27 11.52 -20.63
C SER A 175 -7.24 11.39 -22.17
N LYS A 176 -6.89 10.20 -22.67
CA LYS A 176 -6.92 9.87 -24.10
C LYS A 176 -8.30 9.39 -24.61
N SER A 177 -9.26 9.17 -23.68
CA SER A 177 -10.62 8.68 -24.04
C SER A 177 -11.56 9.85 -24.21
N ASN A 178 -11.96 10.13 -25.46
CA ASN A 178 -12.91 11.22 -25.78
C ASN A 178 -14.35 10.71 -25.94
N GLN A 179 -14.66 9.51 -25.51
CA GLN A 179 -15.97 8.87 -25.67
C GLN A 179 -16.58 8.60 -24.31
N ALA A 180 -17.86 8.93 -24.13
CA ALA A 180 -18.53 8.83 -22.83
C ALA A 180 -18.53 7.39 -22.27
N GLU A 181 -18.70 6.40 -23.14
CA GLU A 181 -18.70 4.98 -22.76
C GLU A 181 -17.32 4.57 -22.19
N MET A 182 -16.23 4.97 -22.84
CA MET A 182 -14.87 4.72 -22.36
C MET A 182 -14.60 5.46 -21.05
N GLN A 183 -15.05 6.71 -20.92
CA GLN A 183 -14.92 7.47 -19.66
C GLN A 183 -15.66 6.78 -18.51
N ASN A 184 -16.84 6.25 -18.74
CA ASN A 184 -17.59 5.48 -17.74
C ASN A 184 -16.83 4.21 -17.28
N ILE A 185 -16.17 3.51 -18.23
CA ILE A 185 -15.33 2.36 -17.89
C ILE A 185 -14.14 2.79 -17.04
N VAL A 186 -13.47 3.88 -17.41
CA VAL A 186 -12.34 4.44 -16.66
C VAL A 186 -12.74 4.82 -15.24
N VAL A 187 -13.90 5.45 -15.06
CA VAL A 187 -14.42 5.79 -13.71
C VAL A 187 -14.60 4.52 -12.87
N LYS A 188 -15.22 3.46 -13.43
CA LYS A 188 -15.36 2.18 -12.73
C LYS A 188 -14.01 1.55 -12.38
N MET A 189 -13.02 1.60 -13.27
CA MET A 189 -11.66 1.11 -12.95
C MET A 189 -11.02 1.92 -11.80
N LYS A 190 -11.24 3.24 -11.76
CA LYS A 190 -10.76 4.08 -10.65
C LYS A 190 -11.42 3.71 -9.31
N ASP A 191 -12.73 3.46 -9.31
CA ASP A 191 -13.45 3.07 -8.10
C ASP A 191 -12.93 1.73 -7.54
N GLU A 192 -12.71 0.74 -8.40
CA GLU A 192 -12.12 -0.54 -8.00
C GLU A 192 -10.68 -0.37 -7.47
N LEU A 193 -9.88 0.50 -8.10
CA LEU A 193 -8.51 0.78 -7.68
C LEU A 193 -8.44 1.52 -6.33
N GLU A 194 -9.34 2.49 -6.08
CA GLU A 194 -9.38 3.18 -4.78
C GLU A 194 -9.69 2.22 -3.64
N GLN A 195 -10.57 1.24 -3.84
CA GLN A 195 -10.83 0.20 -2.85
C GLN A 195 -9.60 -0.67 -2.57
N ILE A 196 -8.74 -0.91 -3.58
CA ILE A 196 -7.44 -1.57 -3.37
C ILE A 196 -6.54 -0.68 -2.53
N LYS A 197 -6.38 0.60 -2.87
CA LYS A 197 -5.49 1.54 -2.18
C LYS A 197 -5.86 1.76 -0.72
N GLU A 198 -7.15 1.82 -0.40
CA GLU A 198 -7.64 1.94 0.97
C GLU A 198 -7.22 0.74 1.83
N GLN A 199 -7.21 -0.45 1.27
CA GLN A 199 -6.94 -1.68 2.00
C GLN A 199 -5.46 -2.10 1.97
N VAL A 200 -4.69 -1.62 1.00
CA VAL A 200 -3.29 -2.03 0.84
C VAL A 200 -2.41 -1.63 2.03
N LEU A 201 -2.78 -0.57 2.74
CA LEU A 201 -2.11 -0.14 3.97
C LEU A 201 -2.31 -1.10 5.14
N ASN A 202 -3.33 -1.97 5.08
CA ASN A 202 -3.62 -3.00 6.07
C ASN A 202 -2.94 -4.34 5.73
N ALA A 203 -2.33 -4.46 4.54
CA ALA A 203 -1.54 -5.62 4.15
C ALA A 203 -0.15 -5.52 4.80
N LEU A 204 0.13 -6.39 5.77
CA LEU A 204 1.37 -6.44 6.56
C LEU A 204 2.30 -7.54 6.05
#